data_c0d75706fd430e262d2b54854e7fed37
#
_entry.id   c0d75706fd430e262d2b54854e7fed37
#
_cell.length_a   1.000
_cell.length_b   1.000
_cell.length_c   1.000
_cell.angle_alpha   90.00
_cell.angle_beta   90.00
_cell.angle_gamma   90.00
#
_symmetry.space_group_name_H-M   'P 1'
#
loop_
_entity.id
_entity.type
_entity.pdbx_description
1 polymer ?
#
loop_
_entity_poly.entity_id
_entity_poly.type
_entity_poly.pdbx_seq_one_letter_code
_entity_poly.pdbx_strand_id
1 'polypeptide(L)'
;ALVGVAHHVLGAPGLRGEYPLARARLAGAIAAAYARGLLGADLLGHGVRFDLELRLGAGAYICGEETALFASLEGYRGEPRTKPPFPVEVGLFGRPTVVNNVETLVNVLGILAHGAPAYRAVGTAGSPGTRLFCVSGRVAHPGLYELPFGARLRELLDLAGATDTSAVLLGGAAGTFVGPTELD
;
A
#
# COMPACT_ATOMS: atom_id res chain seq x y z
N ALA A 1 0.92 2.73 -4.00
CA ALA A 1 2.37 2.82 -3.80
C ALA A 1 2.80 4.28 -3.87
N LEU A 2 3.74 4.69 -3.04
CA LEU A 2 4.43 5.98 -3.15
C LEU A 2 5.77 5.73 -3.84
N VAL A 3 6.06 6.47 -4.89
CA VAL A 3 7.30 6.37 -5.65
C VAL A 3 8.13 7.62 -5.37
N GLY A 4 9.33 7.47 -4.83
CA GLY A 4 10.29 8.54 -4.64
C GLY A 4 11.38 8.50 -5.73
N VAL A 5 11.63 9.62 -6.40
CA VAL A 5 12.67 9.73 -7.45
C VAL A 5 13.78 10.65 -6.94
N ALA A 6 15.04 10.16 -6.92
CA ALA A 6 16.20 10.94 -6.50
C ALA A 6 16.60 11.99 -7.57
N HIS A 7 16.84 13.18 -7.14
CA HIS A 7 17.38 14.44 -7.67
C HIS A 7 16.49 15.67 -7.44
N HIS A 8 15.22 15.50 -7.23
CA HIS A 8 14.30 16.37 -6.51
C HIS A 8 13.42 15.39 -5.80
N VAL A 9 13.24 15.48 -4.50
CA VAL A 9 12.41 14.52 -3.77
C VAL A 9 10.97 14.75 -4.23
N LEU A 10 10.61 14.06 -5.30
CA LEU A 10 9.27 14.00 -5.85
C LEU A 10 8.67 12.68 -5.39
N GLY A 11 7.68 12.75 -4.52
CA GLY A 11 6.84 11.61 -4.20
C GLY A 11 5.72 11.53 -5.25
N ALA A 12 5.59 10.40 -5.93
CA ALA A 12 4.44 10.15 -6.82
C ALA A 12 3.58 9.03 -6.25
N PRO A 13 2.46 9.34 -5.53
CA PRO A 13 1.48 8.33 -5.20
C PRO A 13 0.86 7.79 -6.49
N GLY A 14 1.29 6.59 -6.89
CA GLY A 14 0.65 5.83 -7.96
C GLY A 14 -0.67 5.25 -7.46
N LEU A 15 -1.77 5.73 -8.01
CA LEU A 15 -3.12 5.25 -7.69
C LEU A 15 -3.73 4.57 -8.91
N ARG A 16 -4.28 3.37 -8.73
CA ARG A 16 -5.03 2.71 -9.80
C ARG A 16 -6.32 3.47 -10.10
N GLY A 17 -6.70 3.51 -11.38
CA GLY A 17 -7.81 4.33 -11.87
C GLY A 17 -9.19 3.99 -11.30
N GLU A 18 -9.36 2.77 -10.74
CA GLU A 18 -10.62 2.30 -10.16
C GLU A 18 -10.95 2.87 -8.76
N TYR A 19 -10.09 3.73 -8.19
CA TYR A 19 -10.30 4.30 -6.85
C TYR A 19 -10.59 5.81 -6.87
N PRO A 20 -11.75 6.28 -7.39
CA PRO A 20 -12.05 7.70 -7.53
C PRO A 20 -12.15 8.44 -6.18
N LEU A 21 -12.68 7.78 -5.15
CA LEU A 21 -12.76 8.36 -3.81
C LEU A 21 -11.38 8.60 -3.20
N ALA A 22 -10.47 7.62 -3.34
CA ALA A 22 -9.09 7.76 -2.86
C ALA A 22 -8.37 8.89 -3.60
N ARG A 23 -8.60 9.03 -4.93
CA ARG A 23 -8.09 10.16 -5.72
C ARG A 23 -8.51 11.50 -5.15
N ALA A 24 -9.80 11.70 -4.92
CA ALA A 24 -10.33 12.97 -4.40
C ALA A 24 -9.76 13.31 -3.03
N ARG A 25 -9.69 12.31 -2.12
CA ARG A 25 -9.14 12.51 -0.77
C ARG A 25 -7.64 12.80 -0.77
N LEU A 26 -6.85 12.08 -1.57
CA LEU A 26 -5.41 12.33 -1.70
C LEU A 26 -5.13 13.70 -2.31
N ALA A 27 -5.85 14.10 -3.36
CA ALA A 27 -5.70 15.42 -3.97
C ALA A 27 -5.99 16.53 -2.95
N GLY A 28 -7.06 16.41 -2.16
CA GLY A 28 -7.39 17.35 -1.10
C GLY A 28 -6.32 17.39 0.01
N ALA A 29 -5.81 16.24 0.43
CA ALA A 29 -4.75 16.15 1.45
C ALA A 29 -3.44 16.78 0.96
N ILE A 30 -3.04 16.53 -0.29
CA ILE A 30 -1.86 17.14 -0.92
C ILE A 30 -2.01 18.66 -0.99
N ALA A 31 -3.17 19.15 -1.45
CA ALA A 31 -3.44 20.60 -1.50
C ALA A 31 -3.37 21.26 -0.11
N ALA A 32 -3.94 20.60 0.91
CA ALA A 32 -3.87 21.07 2.29
C ALA A 32 -2.43 21.06 2.84
N ALA A 33 -1.59 20.09 2.45
CA ALA A 33 -0.19 20.03 2.85
C ALA A 33 0.62 21.18 2.22
N TYR A 34 0.40 21.47 0.94
CA TYR A 34 1.01 22.65 0.29
C TYR A 34 0.59 23.96 0.98
N ALA A 35 -0.69 24.12 1.27
CA ALA A 35 -1.22 25.34 1.93
C ALA A 35 -0.62 25.55 3.34
N ARG A 36 -0.15 24.50 3.99
CA ARG A 36 0.50 24.55 5.31
C ARG A 36 2.03 24.60 5.26
N GLY A 37 2.65 24.68 4.08
CA GLY A 37 4.10 24.65 3.92
C GLY A 37 4.75 23.30 4.24
N LEU A 38 3.96 22.21 4.28
CA LEU A 38 4.45 20.85 4.50
C LEU A 38 4.93 20.20 3.19
N LEU A 39 4.68 20.85 2.06
CA LEU A 39 5.14 20.50 0.72
C LEU A 39 5.53 21.77 -0.03
N GLY A 40 6.38 21.64 -1.05
CA GLY A 40 6.80 22.74 -1.92
C GLY A 40 8.28 23.06 -1.82
N ALA A 41 8.65 24.28 -2.21
CA ALA A 41 10.04 24.68 -2.37
C ALA A 41 10.81 24.84 -1.04
N ASP A 42 10.12 25.06 0.06
CA ASP A 42 10.72 25.31 1.38
C ASP A 42 9.83 24.76 2.48
N LEU A 43 10.09 23.53 2.90
CA LEU A 43 9.32 22.85 3.96
C LEU A 43 9.52 23.57 5.28
N LEU A 44 8.44 24.18 5.77
CA LEU A 44 8.41 24.85 7.09
C LEU A 44 9.55 25.84 7.31
N GLY A 45 10.12 26.44 6.26
CA GLY A 45 11.23 27.38 6.36
C GLY A 45 12.61 26.75 6.57
N HIS A 46 12.77 25.46 6.28
CA HIS A 46 14.05 24.74 6.50
C HIS A 46 14.94 24.63 5.25
N GLY A 47 14.58 25.28 4.15
CA GLY A 47 15.35 25.23 2.88
C GLY A 47 15.30 23.88 2.17
N VAL A 48 14.40 23.00 2.58
CA VAL A 48 14.21 21.67 1.98
C VAL A 48 13.04 21.69 1.03
N ARG A 49 13.25 21.22 -0.19
CA ARG A 49 12.19 21.07 -1.19
C ARG A 49 11.66 19.64 -1.19
N PHE A 50 10.33 19.49 -1.13
CA PHE A 50 9.66 18.23 -1.33
C PHE A 50 8.32 18.43 -2.02
N ASP A 51 8.12 17.80 -3.16
CA ASP A 51 6.88 17.88 -3.93
C ASP A 51 6.19 16.51 -4.01
N LEU A 52 4.87 16.50 -4.05
CA LEU A 52 4.03 15.32 -4.27
C LEU A 52 3.19 15.51 -5.52
N GLU A 53 3.26 14.56 -6.45
CA GLU A 53 2.45 14.53 -7.66
C GLU A 53 1.58 13.26 -7.70
N LEU A 54 0.26 13.42 -7.67
CA LEU A 54 -0.67 12.29 -7.78
C LEU A 54 -0.76 11.81 -9.24
N ARG A 55 -0.33 10.58 -9.49
CA ARG A 55 -0.39 9.93 -10.81
C ARG A 55 -1.44 8.82 -10.81
N LEU A 56 -2.27 8.78 -11.86
CA LEU A 56 -3.26 7.72 -12.06
C LEU A 56 -2.74 6.70 -13.06
N GLY A 57 -2.78 5.43 -12.66
CA GLY A 57 -2.53 4.32 -13.54
C GLY A 57 -3.82 3.85 -14.25
N ALA A 58 -3.67 2.93 -15.20
CA ALA A 58 -4.74 2.41 -16.02
C ALA A 58 -5.70 1.42 -15.34
N GLY A 59 -5.49 1.11 -14.03
CA GLY A 59 -6.42 0.29 -13.26
C GLY A 59 -6.24 -1.22 -13.41
N ALA A 60 -5.07 -1.71 -13.79
CA ALA A 60 -4.77 -3.14 -13.86
C ALA A 60 -4.14 -3.66 -12.57
N TYR A 61 -4.52 -4.89 -12.13
CA TYR A 61 -3.96 -5.56 -10.95
C TYR A 61 -2.42 -5.69 -11.03
N ILE A 62 -1.90 -6.06 -12.21
CA ILE A 62 -0.46 -6.23 -12.42
C ILE A 62 0.34 -4.94 -12.17
N CYS A 63 -0.27 -3.77 -12.35
CA CYS A 63 0.36 -2.47 -12.04
C CYS A 63 0.56 -2.22 -10.54
N GLY A 64 0.24 -3.18 -9.67
CA GLY A 64 0.66 -3.21 -8.26
C GLY A 64 2.11 -3.67 -8.07
N GLU A 65 2.68 -4.41 -9.03
CA GLU A 65 4.12 -4.73 -9.07
C GLU A 65 4.91 -3.47 -9.43
N GLU A 66 6.04 -3.21 -8.76
CA GLU A 66 6.74 -1.93 -8.83
C GLU A 66 7.20 -1.53 -10.24
N THR A 67 7.70 -2.47 -11.03
CA THR A 67 8.20 -2.19 -12.38
C THR A 67 7.08 -2.06 -13.40
N ALA A 68 5.99 -2.80 -13.23
CA ALA A 68 4.77 -2.60 -14.01
C ALA A 68 4.09 -1.26 -13.69
N LEU A 69 4.16 -0.81 -12.43
CA LEU A 69 3.74 0.53 -12.03
C LEU A 69 4.55 1.60 -12.76
N PHE A 70 5.88 1.46 -12.88
CA PHE A 70 6.70 2.40 -13.65
C PHE A 70 6.29 2.45 -15.11
N ALA A 71 6.14 1.30 -15.76
CA ALA A 71 5.71 1.24 -17.15
C ALA A 71 4.35 1.95 -17.35
N SER A 72 3.40 1.73 -16.44
CA SER A 72 2.11 2.41 -16.46
C SER A 72 2.21 3.93 -16.28
N LEU A 73 3.08 4.40 -15.36
CA LEU A 73 3.30 5.83 -15.12
C LEU A 73 4.06 6.52 -16.26
N GLU A 74 4.90 5.79 -16.97
CA GLU A 74 5.63 6.23 -18.15
C GLU A 74 4.79 6.23 -19.43
N GLY A 75 3.55 5.71 -19.37
CA GLY A 75 2.64 5.65 -20.52
C GLY A 75 2.79 4.40 -21.38
N TYR A 76 3.52 3.41 -20.90
CA TYR A 76 3.67 2.11 -21.55
C TYR A 76 2.65 1.10 -21.02
N ARG A 77 2.59 -0.05 -21.67
CA ARG A 77 1.84 -1.19 -21.16
C ARG A 77 2.40 -1.62 -19.80
N GLY A 78 1.52 -1.83 -18.83
CA GLY A 78 1.87 -2.22 -17.46
C GLY A 78 2.38 -3.65 -17.39
N GLU A 79 3.63 -3.87 -17.79
CA GLU A 79 4.32 -5.15 -17.77
C GLU A 79 5.49 -5.11 -16.78
N PRO A 80 5.69 -6.18 -15.98
CA PRO A 80 6.87 -6.30 -15.13
C PRO A 80 8.17 -6.31 -15.95
N ARG A 81 9.20 -5.68 -15.41
CA ARG A 81 10.56 -5.71 -15.99
C ARG A 81 11.41 -6.77 -15.31
N THR A 82 12.32 -7.38 -16.06
CA THR A 82 13.32 -8.30 -15.50
C THR A 82 14.29 -7.53 -14.60
N LYS A 83 14.61 -8.09 -13.45
CA LYS A 83 15.61 -7.57 -12.51
C LYS A 83 16.84 -8.49 -12.52
N PRO A 84 18.06 -8.00 -12.47
CA PRO A 84 18.50 -6.62 -12.48
C PRO A 84 18.30 -5.92 -13.85
N PRO A 85 18.32 -4.56 -13.95
CA PRO A 85 18.61 -3.62 -12.85
C PRO A 85 17.45 -3.48 -11.86
N PHE A 86 17.78 -3.19 -10.60
CA PHE A 86 16.77 -2.96 -9.57
C PHE A 86 16.27 -1.51 -9.62
N PRO A 87 15.02 -1.24 -9.12
CA PRO A 87 14.45 0.11 -9.10
C PRO A 87 15.33 1.17 -8.44
N VAL A 88 16.08 0.80 -7.42
CA VAL A 88 17.03 1.70 -6.74
C VAL A 88 18.20 2.12 -7.62
N GLU A 89 18.45 1.41 -8.72
CA GLU A 89 19.46 1.72 -9.71
C GLU A 89 18.84 2.39 -10.93
N VAL A 90 17.79 1.75 -11.51
CA VAL A 90 17.08 2.19 -12.71
C VAL A 90 15.57 1.97 -12.54
N GLY A 91 14.89 2.97 -12.04
CA GLY A 91 13.44 2.95 -11.80
C GLY A 91 12.65 3.84 -12.74
N LEU A 92 11.74 4.63 -12.20
CA LEU A 92 10.83 5.51 -12.93
C LEU A 92 11.61 6.56 -13.75
N PHE A 93 11.31 6.65 -15.05
CA PHE A 93 12.02 7.50 -16.02
C PHE A 93 13.53 7.26 -16.05
N GLY A 94 13.97 6.03 -15.81
CA GLY A 94 15.37 5.65 -15.78
C GLY A 94 16.15 6.19 -14.57
N ARG A 95 15.51 6.67 -13.53
CA ARG A 95 16.14 7.26 -12.34
C ARG A 95 16.06 6.33 -11.14
N PRO A 96 17.03 6.40 -10.21
CA PRO A 96 16.93 5.69 -8.93
C PRO A 96 15.62 5.98 -8.24
N THR A 97 14.88 4.92 -7.89
CA THR A 97 13.49 5.03 -7.39
C THR A 97 13.26 4.10 -6.21
N VAL A 98 12.61 4.61 -5.17
CA VAL A 98 12.13 3.82 -4.03
C VAL A 98 10.61 3.71 -4.11
N VAL A 99 10.09 2.51 -3.91
CA VAL A 99 8.65 2.23 -3.89
C VAL A 99 8.25 1.74 -2.51
N ASN A 100 7.22 2.36 -1.94
CA ASN A 100 6.66 1.96 -0.65
C ASN A 100 5.16 1.68 -0.78
N ASN A 101 4.68 0.65 -0.08
CA ASN A 101 3.26 0.43 0.08
C ASN A 101 2.66 1.54 0.97
N VAL A 102 1.43 1.96 0.68
CA VAL A 102 0.69 2.94 1.48
C VAL A 102 0.47 2.45 2.90
N GLU A 103 0.16 1.18 3.10
CA GLU A 103 0.00 0.58 4.43
C GLU A 103 1.29 0.73 5.28
N THR A 104 2.46 0.53 4.67
CA THR A 104 3.76 0.77 5.33
C THR A 104 3.89 2.23 5.80
N LEU A 105 3.54 3.19 4.95
CA LEU A 105 3.63 4.61 5.29
C LEU A 105 2.64 5.03 6.38
N VAL A 106 1.44 4.45 6.40
CA VAL A 106 0.45 4.69 7.46
C VAL A 106 0.97 4.16 8.80
N ASN A 107 1.57 2.96 8.82
CA ASN A 107 2.16 2.39 10.03
C ASN A 107 3.33 3.24 10.57
N VAL A 108 4.12 3.88 9.72
CA VAL A 108 5.20 4.79 10.14
C VAL A 108 4.67 5.93 11.00
N LEU A 109 3.47 6.46 10.71
CA LEU A 109 2.87 7.54 11.53
C LEU A 109 2.62 7.07 12.97
N GLY A 110 2.06 5.87 13.14
CA GLY A 110 1.85 5.26 14.45
C GLY A 110 3.17 5.02 15.20
N ILE A 111 4.20 4.54 14.49
CA ILE A 111 5.53 4.30 15.07
C ILE A 111 6.17 5.62 15.52
N LEU A 112 6.07 6.68 14.75
CA LEU A 112 6.61 7.99 15.12
C LEU A 112 5.86 8.61 16.31
N ALA A 113 4.54 8.40 16.41
CA ALA A 113 3.72 8.95 17.47
C ALA A 113 3.90 8.20 18.82
N HIS A 114 4.01 6.87 18.78
CA HIS A 114 3.94 6.03 20.00
C HIS A 114 5.23 5.24 20.27
N GLY A 115 6.19 5.28 19.36
CA GLY A 115 7.47 4.59 19.46
C GLY A 115 7.45 3.14 18.96
N ALA A 116 8.62 2.64 18.59
CA ALA A 116 8.81 1.28 18.09
C ALA A 116 8.42 0.17 19.09
N PRO A 117 8.62 0.33 20.43
CA PRO A 117 8.17 -0.67 21.41
C PRO A 117 6.65 -0.90 21.37
N ALA A 118 5.85 0.16 21.25
CA ALA A 118 4.40 0.04 21.18
C ALA A 118 3.94 -0.73 19.90
N TYR A 119 4.58 -0.46 18.78
CA TYR A 119 4.31 -1.20 17.53
C TYR A 119 4.70 -2.68 17.63
N ARG A 120 5.85 -2.98 18.28
CA ARG A 120 6.35 -4.35 18.46
C ARG A 120 5.55 -5.17 19.48
N ALA A 121 4.78 -4.52 20.33
CA ALA A 121 3.93 -5.19 21.32
C ALA A 121 2.69 -5.86 20.67
N VAL A 122 2.38 -5.54 19.41
CA VAL A 122 1.26 -6.10 18.66
C VAL A 122 1.80 -6.98 17.54
N GLY A 123 1.12 -8.08 17.27
CA GLY A 123 1.55 -9.05 16.25
C GLY A 123 2.49 -10.12 16.80
N THR A 124 3.36 -10.65 15.96
CA THR A 124 4.35 -11.68 16.33
C THR A 124 5.75 -11.10 16.41
N ALA A 125 6.69 -11.83 17.03
CA ALA A 125 8.09 -11.41 17.11
C ALA A 125 8.75 -11.21 15.73
N GLY A 126 8.39 -12.02 14.74
CA GLY A 126 8.90 -11.91 13.38
C GLY A 126 8.09 -10.99 12.45
N SER A 127 6.86 -10.67 12.83
CA SER A 127 5.95 -9.81 12.06
C SER A 127 5.13 -8.94 13.01
N PRO A 128 5.69 -7.83 13.50
CA PRO A 128 4.98 -6.94 14.41
C PRO A 128 3.93 -6.10 13.69
N GLY A 129 2.96 -5.61 14.47
CA GLY A 129 1.91 -4.71 14.01
C GLY A 129 0.64 -5.43 13.58
N THR A 130 -0.22 -4.68 12.91
CA THR A 130 -1.50 -5.14 12.35
C THR A 130 -1.46 -5.15 10.83
N ARG A 131 -2.47 -5.78 10.24
CA ARG A 131 -2.70 -5.76 8.79
C ARG A 131 -4.19 -5.65 8.48
N LEU A 132 -4.49 -4.99 7.37
CA LEU A 132 -5.86 -4.89 6.83
C LEU A 132 -6.18 -6.10 5.95
N PHE A 133 -7.32 -6.73 6.24
CA PHE A 133 -7.87 -7.86 5.48
C PHE A 133 -9.21 -7.46 4.87
N CYS A 134 -9.32 -7.60 3.54
CA CYS A 134 -10.59 -7.47 2.85
C CYS A 134 -11.29 -8.82 2.82
N VAL A 135 -12.47 -8.92 3.40
CA VAL A 135 -13.28 -10.14 3.39
C VAL A 135 -14.50 -9.93 2.50
N SER A 136 -14.72 -10.86 1.59
CA SER A 136 -15.88 -10.89 0.70
C SER A 136 -16.32 -12.33 0.43
N GLY A 137 -17.45 -12.50 -0.21
CA GLY A 137 -18.01 -13.80 -0.52
C GLY A 137 -19.19 -14.16 0.38
N ARG A 138 -19.31 -15.44 0.76
CA ARG A 138 -20.43 -15.94 1.56
C ARG A 138 -20.18 -15.69 3.06
N VAL A 139 -20.26 -14.43 3.47
CA VAL A 139 -20.12 -13.97 4.85
C VAL A 139 -21.28 -13.01 5.19
N ALA A 140 -21.67 -12.92 6.46
CA ALA A 140 -22.72 -12.01 6.89
C ALA A 140 -22.29 -10.53 6.83
N HIS A 141 -21.02 -10.27 7.10
CA HIS A 141 -20.44 -8.93 7.20
C HIS A 141 -19.22 -8.79 6.29
N PRO A 142 -19.41 -8.66 4.95
CA PRO A 142 -18.28 -8.38 4.06
C PRO A 142 -17.70 -7.01 4.38
N GLY A 143 -16.37 -6.88 4.37
CA GLY A 143 -15.75 -5.61 4.71
C GLY A 143 -14.26 -5.67 4.90
N LEU A 144 -13.74 -4.63 5.56
CA LEU A 144 -12.34 -4.46 5.89
C LEU A 144 -12.14 -4.68 7.39
N TYR A 145 -11.20 -5.55 7.72
CA TYR A 145 -10.87 -5.94 9.09
C TYR A 145 -9.41 -5.65 9.37
N GLU A 146 -9.11 -5.07 10.51
CA GLU A 146 -7.75 -4.90 10.99
C GLU A 146 -7.47 -5.92 12.09
N LEU A 147 -6.48 -6.78 11.87
CA LEU A 147 -6.07 -7.80 12.83
C LEU A 147 -4.55 -7.77 13.04
N PRO A 148 -4.05 -8.17 14.23
CA PRO A 148 -2.63 -8.34 14.45
C PRO A 148 -2.08 -9.49 13.59
N PHE A 149 -0.82 -9.37 13.19
CA PHE A 149 -0.13 -10.51 12.61
C PHE A 149 -0.11 -11.69 13.59
N GLY A 150 -0.33 -12.89 13.09
CA GLY A 150 -0.50 -14.11 13.88
C GLY A 150 -1.95 -14.44 14.24
N ALA A 151 -2.91 -13.57 13.93
CA ALA A 151 -4.32 -13.91 14.01
C ALA A 151 -4.65 -15.09 13.07
N ARG A 152 -5.50 -15.99 13.52
CA ARG A 152 -5.90 -17.15 12.73
C ARG A 152 -6.94 -16.75 11.70
N LEU A 153 -6.96 -17.47 10.58
CA LEU A 153 -7.97 -17.25 9.54
C LEU A 153 -9.38 -17.47 10.07
N ARG A 154 -9.57 -18.44 10.96
CA ARG A 154 -10.85 -18.70 11.62
C ARG A 154 -11.36 -17.48 12.37
N GLU A 155 -10.52 -16.78 13.14
CA GLU A 155 -10.90 -15.56 13.87
C GLU A 155 -11.43 -14.48 12.92
N LEU A 156 -10.78 -14.30 11.77
CA LEU A 156 -11.24 -13.35 10.74
C LEU A 156 -12.59 -13.76 10.15
N LEU A 157 -12.79 -15.05 9.88
CA LEU A 157 -14.03 -15.57 9.32
C LEU A 157 -15.18 -15.48 10.31
N ASP A 158 -14.93 -15.75 11.59
CA ASP A 158 -15.94 -15.62 12.67
C ASP A 158 -16.38 -14.16 12.83
N LEU A 159 -15.43 -13.20 12.82
CA LEU A 159 -15.75 -11.78 12.82
C LEU A 159 -16.60 -11.36 11.61
N ALA A 160 -16.33 -11.93 10.46
CA ALA A 160 -17.09 -11.69 9.24
C ALA A 160 -18.43 -12.43 9.19
N GLY A 161 -18.72 -13.30 10.17
CA GLY A 161 -19.96 -14.09 10.22
C GLY A 161 -20.02 -15.14 9.12
N ALA A 162 -18.90 -15.82 8.83
CA ALA A 162 -18.85 -16.92 7.89
C ALA A 162 -19.52 -18.16 8.49
N THR A 163 -20.35 -18.85 7.71
CA THR A 163 -20.98 -20.13 8.08
C THR A 163 -20.73 -21.14 6.96
N ASP A 164 -20.55 -22.42 7.33
CA ASP A 164 -20.40 -23.52 6.39
C ASP A 164 -19.32 -23.27 5.33
N THR A 165 -18.14 -22.80 5.78
CA THR A 165 -17.02 -22.47 4.90
C THR A 165 -16.44 -23.73 4.27
N SER A 166 -16.57 -23.86 2.95
CA SER A 166 -16.01 -24.97 2.18
C SER A 166 -14.59 -24.70 1.69
N ALA A 167 -14.28 -23.46 1.35
CA ALA A 167 -12.96 -23.01 0.94
C ALA A 167 -12.81 -21.49 1.10
N VAL A 168 -11.58 -21.03 1.27
CA VAL A 168 -11.21 -19.61 1.30
C VAL A 168 -10.09 -19.37 0.31
N LEU A 169 -10.26 -18.34 -0.55
CA LEU A 169 -9.19 -17.87 -1.42
C LEU A 169 -8.38 -16.81 -0.68
N LEU A 170 -7.13 -17.09 -0.37
CA LEU A 170 -6.20 -16.16 0.27
C LEU A 170 -5.32 -15.47 -0.77
N GLY A 171 -5.18 -14.15 -0.67
CA GLY A 171 -4.26 -13.37 -1.52
C GLY A 171 -4.86 -12.90 -2.85
N GLY A 172 -6.17 -13.03 -3.06
CA GLY A 172 -6.84 -12.54 -4.26
C GLY A 172 -6.51 -13.34 -5.51
N ALA A 173 -6.43 -12.67 -6.68
CA ALA A 173 -6.32 -13.32 -7.99
C ALA A 173 -5.06 -14.19 -8.17
N ALA A 174 -3.98 -13.90 -7.47
CA ALA A 174 -2.75 -14.70 -7.47
C ALA A 174 -2.61 -15.57 -6.21
N GLY A 175 -3.70 -15.76 -5.49
CA GLY A 175 -3.72 -16.46 -4.21
C GLY A 175 -3.87 -17.97 -4.32
N THR A 176 -4.03 -18.59 -3.16
CA THR A 176 -4.26 -20.03 -3.02
C THR A 176 -5.55 -20.31 -2.27
N PHE A 177 -6.16 -21.47 -2.55
CA PHE A 177 -7.31 -21.95 -1.78
C PHE A 177 -6.85 -22.75 -0.57
N VAL A 178 -7.51 -22.52 0.56
CA VAL A 178 -7.39 -23.31 1.78
C VAL A 178 -8.74 -23.91 2.14
N GLY A 179 -8.71 -25.14 2.63
CA GLY A 179 -9.90 -25.88 3.05
C GLY A 179 -10.28 -25.65 4.52
N PRO A 180 -11.42 -26.25 4.97
CA PRO A 180 -11.90 -26.08 6.35
C PRO A 180 -10.92 -26.54 7.44
N THR A 181 -10.04 -27.50 7.12
CA THR A 181 -9.05 -28.08 8.04
C THR A 181 -7.80 -27.22 8.20
N GLU A 182 -7.65 -26.17 7.41
CA GLU A 182 -6.48 -25.28 7.34
C GLU A 182 -6.77 -23.86 7.89
N LEU A 183 -7.93 -23.68 8.53
CA LEU A 183 -8.37 -22.36 9.00
C LEU A 183 -7.77 -21.95 10.35
N ASP A 184 -7.16 -22.90 11.09
CA ASP A 184 -6.59 -22.71 12.44
C ASP A 184 -5.09 -22.45 12.45
#